data_7e57cb44b72e28629e095d009f840514
#
_entry.id   7e57cb44b72e28629e095d009f840514
#
_cell.length_a   1.000
_cell.length_b   1.000
_cell.length_c   1.000
_cell.angle_alpha   90.00
_cell.angle_beta   90.00
_cell.angle_gamma   90.00
#
_symmetry.space_group_name_H-M   'P 1'
#
loop_
_entity.id
_entity.type
_entity.pdbx_description
1 polymer ?
#
loop_
_entity_poly.entity_id
_entity_poly.type
_entity_poly.pdbx_seq_one_letter_code
_entity_poly.pdbx_strand_id
1 'polypeptide(L)'
;GIFVYLAIAIAIVAAVVLKKTAVGLNLRAVGENPATADAEGINVTKYKYGAILTGSAIAGLGGVYYIMDYIGGSWENSSTIEGLGWLAIALVIFTMWKPDLSIIGSIIFGALYIASNYIIGISFAQMKLLKLLPYVITVIVLIVTSIIGKKETQPPASLGVNYFREDR
;
A
#
# COMPACT_ATOMS: atom_id res chain seq x y z
N GLY A 1 7.84 17.45 9.05
CA GLY A 1 9.12 17.26 8.37
C GLY A 1 8.96 17.26 6.85
N ILE A 2 10.04 17.45 6.13
CA ILE A 2 10.07 17.52 4.65
C ILE A 2 9.56 16.20 4.01
N PHE A 3 9.76 15.08 4.67
CA PHE A 3 9.33 13.76 4.21
C PHE A 3 7.80 13.63 4.08
N VAL A 4 7.02 14.35 4.87
CA VAL A 4 5.54 14.34 4.76
C VAL A 4 5.11 14.95 3.43
N TYR A 5 5.70 16.09 3.06
CA TYR A 5 5.42 16.72 1.77
C TYR A 5 5.88 15.86 0.61
N LEU A 6 7.04 15.21 0.74
CA LEU A 6 7.55 14.26 -0.25
C LEU A 6 6.58 13.06 -0.42
N ALA A 7 6.09 12.48 0.66
CA ALA A 7 5.13 11.37 0.61
C ALA A 7 3.82 11.77 -0.08
N ILE A 8 3.27 12.94 0.23
CA ILE A 8 2.08 13.48 -0.43
C ILE A 8 2.35 13.70 -1.92
N ALA A 9 3.48 14.29 -2.27
CA ALA A 9 3.87 14.51 -3.66
C ALA A 9 3.98 13.19 -4.44
N ILE A 10 4.63 12.17 -3.86
CA ILE A 10 4.75 10.83 -4.45
C ILE A 10 3.36 10.22 -4.65
N ALA A 11 2.46 10.29 -3.68
CA ALA A 11 1.11 9.76 -3.78
C ALA A 11 0.29 10.45 -4.89
N ILE A 12 0.39 11.78 -5.00
CA ILE A 12 -0.27 12.55 -6.06
C ILE A 12 0.30 12.16 -7.43
N VAL A 13 1.62 12.11 -7.58
CA VAL A 13 2.28 11.71 -8.84
C VAL A 13 1.86 10.30 -9.22
N ALA A 14 1.89 9.34 -8.30
CA ALA A 14 1.44 7.97 -8.53
C ALA A 14 -0.03 7.93 -8.98
N ALA A 15 -0.93 8.68 -8.33
CA ALA A 15 -2.33 8.76 -8.71
C ALA A 15 -2.51 9.33 -10.13
N VAL A 16 -1.77 10.38 -10.49
CA VAL A 16 -1.82 10.99 -11.83
C VAL A 16 -1.27 10.02 -12.87
N VAL A 17 -0.10 9.41 -12.63
CA VAL A 17 0.51 8.44 -13.54
C VAL A 17 -0.43 7.26 -13.79
N LEU A 18 -0.97 6.66 -12.75
CA LEU A 18 -1.85 5.50 -12.87
C LEU A 18 -3.20 5.81 -13.52
N LYS A 19 -3.75 7.02 -13.32
CA LYS A 19 -5.07 7.37 -13.83
C LYS A 19 -5.05 8.06 -15.19
N LYS A 20 -4.02 8.86 -15.49
CA LYS A 20 -4.02 9.78 -16.63
C LYS A 20 -2.95 9.52 -17.69
N THR A 21 -2.10 8.49 -17.53
CA THR A 21 -1.03 8.21 -18.51
C THR A 21 -1.21 6.84 -19.19
N ALA A 22 -0.65 6.70 -20.40
CA ALA A 22 -0.59 5.43 -21.11
C ALA A 22 0.18 4.36 -20.32
N VAL A 23 1.23 4.76 -19.58
CA VAL A 23 1.99 3.86 -18.71
C VAL A 23 1.10 3.28 -17.62
N GLY A 24 0.29 4.10 -16.96
CA GLY A 24 -0.66 3.66 -15.95
C GLY A 24 -1.78 2.78 -16.51
N LEU A 25 -2.26 3.08 -17.73
CA LEU A 25 -3.24 2.24 -18.42
C LEU A 25 -2.68 0.85 -18.69
N ASN A 26 -1.49 0.78 -19.29
CA ASN A 26 -0.81 -0.49 -19.59
C ASN A 26 -0.49 -1.27 -18.32
N LEU A 27 -0.05 -0.60 -17.25
CA LEU A 27 0.24 -1.24 -15.97
C LEU A 27 -1.03 -1.88 -15.36
N ARG A 28 -2.17 -1.20 -15.44
CA ARG A 28 -3.45 -1.76 -15.01
C ARG A 28 -3.90 -2.93 -15.88
N ALA A 29 -3.74 -2.83 -17.21
CA ALA A 29 -4.04 -3.94 -18.13
C ALA A 29 -3.22 -5.19 -17.79
N VAL A 30 -1.92 -5.02 -17.52
CA VAL A 30 -1.03 -6.10 -17.06
C VAL A 30 -1.47 -6.68 -15.71
N GLY A 31 -1.97 -5.84 -14.80
CA GLY A 31 -2.48 -6.29 -13.49
C GLY A 31 -3.81 -7.04 -13.58
N GLU A 32 -4.68 -6.70 -14.54
CA GLU A 32 -5.98 -7.36 -14.73
C GLU A 32 -5.85 -8.67 -15.54
N ASN A 33 -5.20 -8.61 -16.69
CA ASN A 33 -4.99 -9.80 -17.53
C ASN A 33 -3.68 -9.69 -18.32
N PRO A 34 -2.60 -10.27 -17.80
CA PRO A 34 -1.30 -10.19 -18.46
C PRO A 34 -1.26 -10.92 -19.82
N ALA A 35 -2.07 -11.97 -20.01
CA ALA A 35 -2.13 -12.70 -21.27
C ALA A 35 -2.74 -11.83 -22.39
N THR A 36 -3.84 -11.14 -22.07
CA THR A 36 -4.46 -10.20 -23.02
C THR A 36 -3.55 -9.00 -23.30
N ALA A 37 -2.89 -8.46 -22.27
CA ALA A 37 -1.94 -7.36 -22.44
C ALA A 37 -0.76 -7.73 -23.35
N ASP A 38 -0.23 -8.95 -23.20
CA ASP A 38 0.85 -9.46 -24.07
C ASP A 38 0.37 -9.68 -25.52
N ALA A 39 -0.88 -10.13 -25.71
CA ALA A 39 -1.48 -10.27 -27.04
C ALA A 39 -1.63 -8.92 -27.77
N GLU A 40 -1.86 -7.84 -27.05
CA GLU A 40 -1.92 -6.46 -27.54
C GLU A 40 -0.53 -5.84 -27.73
N GLY A 41 0.57 -6.61 -27.54
CA GLY A 41 1.94 -6.15 -27.74
C GLY A 41 2.54 -5.41 -26.53
N ILE A 42 1.89 -5.43 -25.36
CA ILE A 42 2.42 -4.82 -24.16
C ILE A 42 3.45 -5.77 -23.52
N ASN A 43 4.67 -5.28 -23.30
CA ASN A 43 5.71 -6.07 -22.65
C ASN A 43 5.45 -6.25 -21.15
N VAL A 44 4.77 -7.34 -20.78
CA VAL A 44 4.38 -7.67 -19.40
C VAL A 44 5.56 -7.66 -18.43
N THR A 45 6.68 -8.26 -18.84
CA THR A 45 7.89 -8.35 -18.01
C THR A 45 8.44 -6.97 -17.67
N LYS A 46 8.55 -6.07 -18.66
CA LYS A 46 9.01 -4.70 -18.45
C LYS A 46 8.14 -3.93 -17.46
N TYR A 47 6.81 -4.06 -17.57
CA TYR A 47 5.87 -3.39 -16.67
C TYR A 47 5.92 -3.98 -15.25
N LYS A 48 6.02 -5.30 -15.09
CA LYS A 48 6.16 -5.95 -13.78
C LYS A 48 7.45 -5.53 -13.08
N TYR A 49 8.59 -5.61 -13.78
CA TYR A 49 9.89 -5.17 -13.21
C TYR A 49 9.89 -3.67 -12.88
N GLY A 50 9.37 -2.83 -13.76
CA GLY A 50 9.27 -1.39 -13.53
C GLY A 50 8.44 -1.07 -12.28
N ALA A 51 7.31 -1.74 -12.10
CA ALA A 51 6.45 -1.56 -10.93
C ALA A 51 7.15 -2.01 -9.63
N ILE A 52 7.82 -3.18 -9.65
CA ILE A 52 8.54 -3.70 -8.48
C ILE A 52 9.68 -2.76 -8.10
N LEU A 53 10.52 -2.35 -9.05
CA LEU A 53 11.66 -1.47 -8.79
C LEU A 53 11.20 -0.11 -8.25
N THR A 54 10.18 0.49 -8.86
CA THR A 54 9.64 1.76 -8.40
C THR A 54 9.01 1.64 -7.02
N GLY A 55 8.22 0.60 -6.77
CA GLY A 55 7.61 0.34 -5.47
C GLY A 55 8.65 0.11 -4.38
N SER A 56 9.69 -0.69 -4.67
CA SER A 56 10.80 -0.95 -3.73
C SER A 56 11.61 0.31 -3.43
N ALA A 57 11.84 1.17 -4.43
CA ALA A 57 12.50 2.45 -4.21
C ALA A 57 11.70 3.37 -3.28
N ILE A 58 10.38 3.46 -3.48
CA ILE A 58 9.49 4.25 -2.60
C ILE A 58 9.47 3.65 -1.19
N ALA A 59 9.42 2.32 -1.06
CA ALA A 59 9.49 1.66 0.24
C ALA A 59 10.83 1.93 0.96
N GLY A 60 11.94 1.95 0.21
CA GLY A 60 13.26 2.34 0.72
C GLY A 60 13.29 3.77 1.28
N LEU A 61 12.65 4.72 0.60
CA LEU A 61 12.48 6.09 1.11
C LEU A 61 11.68 6.13 2.42
N GLY A 62 10.67 5.27 2.55
CA GLY A 62 9.94 5.09 3.82
C GLY A 62 10.84 4.60 4.95
N GLY A 63 11.76 3.66 4.69
CA GLY A 63 12.76 3.22 5.66
C GLY A 63 13.74 4.32 6.06
N VAL A 64 14.20 5.13 5.11
CA VAL A 64 15.04 6.31 5.38
C VAL A 64 14.31 7.30 6.29
N TYR A 65 13.05 7.61 5.99
CA TYR A 65 12.22 8.47 6.84
C TYR A 65 12.13 7.93 8.26
N TYR A 66 11.86 6.62 8.41
CA TYR A 66 11.74 5.99 9.73
C TYR A 66 13.01 6.18 10.55
N ILE A 67 14.19 5.89 9.98
CA ILE A 67 15.47 5.99 10.68
C ILE A 67 15.86 7.44 10.97
N MET A 68 15.72 8.33 9.99
CA MET A 68 16.24 9.70 10.12
C MET A 68 15.32 10.61 10.92
N ASP A 69 14.01 10.53 10.73
CA ASP A 69 13.04 11.49 11.27
C ASP A 69 12.26 10.92 12.47
N TYR A 70 11.84 9.64 12.40
CA TYR A 70 10.99 9.06 13.44
C TYR A 70 11.78 8.60 14.68
N ILE A 71 12.91 7.90 14.50
CA ILE A 71 13.75 7.40 15.61
C ILE A 71 15.05 8.21 15.81
N GLY A 72 15.25 9.30 15.08
CA GLY A 72 16.36 10.23 15.27
C GLY A 72 17.75 9.61 15.08
N GLY A 73 17.90 8.66 14.16
CA GLY A 73 19.17 8.01 13.83
C GLY A 73 19.61 6.90 14.79
N SER A 74 18.83 6.57 15.82
CA SER A 74 19.11 5.44 16.70
C SER A 74 18.60 4.13 16.09
N TRP A 75 19.34 3.03 16.28
CA TRP A 75 18.87 1.71 15.86
C TRP A 75 17.97 1.12 16.95
N GLU A 76 16.73 0.84 16.58
CA GLU A 76 15.82 0.00 17.35
C GLU A 76 15.81 -1.44 16.79
N ASN A 77 15.05 -2.33 17.41
CA ASN A 77 14.96 -3.70 16.94
C ASN A 77 14.16 -3.78 15.62
N SER A 78 14.42 -4.82 14.83
CA SER A 78 13.77 -5.06 13.52
C SER A 78 12.24 -5.26 13.61
N SER A 79 11.73 -5.70 14.77
CA SER A 79 10.32 -6.04 14.95
C SER A 79 9.37 -4.84 14.76
N THR A 80 9.83 -3.62 15.06
CA THR A 80 9.02 -2.40 14.86
C THR A 80 8.83 -2.12 13.38
N ILE A 81 9.89 -2.26 12.58
CA ILE A 81 9.84 -2.07 11.13
C ILE A 81 8.94 -3.12 10.47
N GLU A 82 9.04 -4.38 10.89
CA GLU A 82 8.17 -5.47 10.41
C GLU A 82 6.69 -5.16 10.68
N GLY A 83 6.36 -4.69 11.87
CA GLY A 83 5.00 -4.27 12.22
C GLY A 83 4.46 -3.18 11.32
N LEU A 84 5.28 -2.18 10.98
CA LEU A 84 4.89 -1.10 10.06
C LEU A 84 4.71 -1.58 8.62
N GLY A 85 5.49 -2.57 8.18
CA GLY A 85 5.31 -3.22 6.87
C GLY A 85 3.95 -3.90 6.74
N TRP A 86 3.53 -4.66 7.74
CA TRP A 86 2.20 -5.27 7.77
C TRP A 86 1.08 -4.23 7.83
N LEU A 87 1.28 -3.14 8.58
CA LEU A 87 0.35 -2.02 8.63
C LEU A 87 0.20 -1.34 7.26
N ALA A 88 1.29 -1.22 6.50
CA ALA A 88 1.26 -0.67 5.14
C ALA A 88 0.46 -1.56 4.18
N ILE A 89 0.58 -2.90 4.28
CA ILE A 89 -0.23 -3.84 3.50
C ILE A 89 -1.72 -3.68 3.85
N ALA A 90 -2.05 -3.62 5.14
CA ALA A 90 -3.41 -3.38 5.59
C ALA A 90 -3.96 -2.04 5.05
N LEU A 91 -3.14 -0.99 5.02
CA LEU A 91 -3.51 0.30 4.45
C LEU A 91 -3.82 0.21 2.94
N VAL A 92 -3.02 -0.51 2.16
CA VAL A 92 -3.25 -0.70 0.71
C VAL A 92 -4.59 -1.38 0.46
N ILE A 93 -4.92 -2.42 1.25
CA ILE A 93 -6.20 -3.11 1.18
C ILE A 93 -7.35 -2.18 1.56
N PHE A 94 -7.21 -1.45 2.68
CA PHE A 94 -8.20 -0.47 3.15
C PHE A 94 -8.50 0.59 2.09
N THR A 95 -7.49 1.06 1.38
CA THR A 95 -7.63 2.07 0.32
C THR A 95 -7.98 1.50 -1.06
N MET A 96 -8.34 0.20 -1.11
CA MET A 96 -8.80 -0.48 -2.33
C MET A 96 -7.80 -0.32 -3.49
N TRP A 97 -6.51 -0.43 -3.21
CA TRP A 97 -5.40 -0.28 -4.17
C TRP A 97 -5.40 1.05 -4.94
N LYS A 98 -6.03 2.11 -4.39
CA LYS A 98 -6.12 3.44 -5.02
C LYS A 98 -5.16 4.43 -4.34
N PRO A 99 -4.15 4.96 -5.05
CA PRO A 99 -3.16 5.87 -4.45
C PRO A 99 -3.73 7.19 -3.93
N ASP A 100 -4.81 7.69 -4.54
CA ASP A 100 -5.50 8.88 -4.09
C ASP A 100 -6.20 8.69 -2.74
N LEU A 101 -6.76 7.52 -2.50
CA LEU A 101 -7.34 7.17 -1.20
C LEU A 101 -6.27 6.88 -0.14
N SER A 102 -5.05 6.51 -0.55
CA SER A 102 -3.97 6.21 0.39
C SER A 102 -3.55 7.41 1.24
N ILE A 103 -3.71 8.64 0.74
CA ILE A 103 -3.44 9.86 1.51
C ILE A 103 -4.38 9.95 2.71
N ILE A 104 -5.69 9.80 2.47
CA ILE A 104 -6.70 9.85 3.53
C ILE A 104 -6.56 8.63 4.45
N GLY A 105 -6.37 7.45 3.87
CA GLY A 105 -6.16 6.21 4.61
C GLY A 105 -4.93 6.29 5.53
N SER A 106 -3.82 6.85 5.07
CA SER A 106 -2.61 7.00 5.91
C SER A 106 -2.81 7.93 7.09
N ILE A 107 -3.61 8.99 6.94
CA ILE A 107 -3.97 9.88 8.06
C ILE A 107 -4.82 9.13 9.09
N ILE A 108 -5.82 8.38 8.64
CA ILE A 108 -6.69 7.59 9.53
C ILE A 108 -5.88 6.53 10.26
N PHE A 109 -5.05 5.75 9.54
CA PHE A 109 -4.23 4.70 10.12
C PHE A 109 -3.16 5.26 11.06
N GLY A 110 -2.53 6.38 10.70
CA GLY A 110 -1.58 7.08 11.56
C GLY A 110 -2.24 7.56 12.86
N ALA A 111 -3.42 8.16 12.76
CA ALA A 111 -4.19 8.59 13.92
C ALA A 111 -4.57 7.42 14.84
N LEU A 112 -5.07 6.31 14.27
CA LEU A 112 -5.40 5.10 15.04
C LEU A 112 -4.16 4.47 15.70
N TYR A 113 -3.04 4.42 14.99
CA TYR A 113 -1.79 3.88 15.51
C TYR A 113 -1.25 4.70 16.69
N ILE A 114 -1.30 6.03 16.58
CA ILE A 114 -0.81 6.93 17.61
C ILE A 114 -1.80 7.08 18.76
N ALA A 115 -3.11 7.00 18.51
CA ALA A 115 -4.16 7.19 19.52
C ALA A 115 -3.95 6.35 20.79
N SER A 116 -3.48 5.10 20.62
CA SER A 116 -3.19 4.21 21.74
C SER A 116 -2.15 4.74 22.72
N ASN A 117 -1.26 5.63 22.29
CA ASN A 117 -0.20 6.20 23.12
C ASN A 117 -0.67 7.43 23.92
N TYR A 118 -1.80 8.05 23.53
CA TYR A 118 -2.33 9.26 24.16
C TYR A 118 -3.48 9.03 25.12
N ILE A 119 -4.05 7.82 25.16
CA ILE A 119 -5.14 7.49 26.07
C ILE A 119 -4.56 7.21 27.47
N ILE A 120 -4.87 8.06 28.42
CA ILE A 120 -4.42 7.94 29.80
C ILE A 120 -5.31 6.92 30.55
N GLY A 121 -4.70 6.09 31.40
CA GLY A 121 -5.43 5.17 32.27
C GLY A 121 -5.73 3.78 31.68
N ILE A 122 -5.22 3.47 30.49
CA ILE A 122 -5.33 2.13 29.90
C ILE A 122 -4.18 1.22 30.32
N SER A 123 -4.45 -0.07 30.51
CA SER A 123 -3.41 -1.06 30.77
C SER A 123 -2.59 -1.34 29.51
N PHE A 124 -1.36 -1.90 29.70
CA PHE A 124 -0.49 -2.28 28.59
C PHE A 124 -1.17 -3.25 27.60
N ALA A 125 -2.00 -4.17 28.10
CA ALA A 125 -2.78 -5.09 27.28
C ALA A 125 -3.82 -4.35 26.40
N GLN A 126 -4.52 -3.40 26.97
CA GLN A 126 -5.50 -2.57 26.24
C GLN A 126 -4.83 -1.71 25.17
N MET A 127 -3.63 -1.17 25.46
CA MET A 127 -2.84 -0.42 24.48
C MET A 127 -2.48 -1.30 23.27
N LYS A 128 -2.07 -2.57 23.51
CA LYS A 128 -1.78 -3.52 22.41
C LYS A 128 -3.04 -3.87 21.60
N LEU A 129 -4.18 -4.02 22.25
CA LEU A 129 -5.46 -4.26 21.57
C LEU A 129 -5.86 -3.08 20.68
N LEU A 130 -5.68 -1.84 21.14
CA LEU A 130 -5.95 -0.65 20.33
C LEU A 130 -5.06 -0.59 19.08
N LYS A 131 -3.82 -1.05 19.15
CA LYS A 131 -2.94 -1.15 17.97
C LYS A 131 -3.40 -2.18 16.93
N LEU A 132 -4.32 -3.07 17.26
CA LEU A 132 -4.95 -3.98 16.31
C LEU A 132 -6.11 -3.33 15.52
N LEU A 133 -6.63 -2.18 15.98
CA LEU A 133 -7.77 -1.52 15.33
C LEU A 133 -7.61 -1.31 13.82
N PRO A 134 -6.47 -0.82 13.29
CA PRO A 134 -6.30 -0.67 11.85
C PRO A 134 -6.50 -1.98 11.08
N TYR A 135 -6.02 -3.09 11.64
CA TYR A 135 -6.15 -4.42 11.02
C TYR A 135 -7.59 -4.91 11.05
N VAL A 136 -8.28 -4.72 12.17
CA VAL A 136 -9.71 -5.08 12.32
C VAL A 136 -10.56 -4.28 11.32
N ILE A 137 -10.33 -2.98 11.20
CA ILE A 137 -11.03 -2.12 10.25
C ILE A 137 -10.75 -2.60 8.81
N THR A 138 -9.51 -2.99 8.49
CA THR A 138 -9.16 -3.53 7.17
C THR A 138 -9.93 -4.81 6.85
N VAL A 139 -10.05 -5.73 7.82
CA VAL A 139 -10.83 -6.97 7.65
C VAL A 139 -12.31 -6.64 7.42
N ILE A 140 -12.88 -5.70 8.16
CA ILE A 140 -14.26 -5.26 7.97
C ILE A 140 -14.46 -4.68 6.56
N VAL A 141 -13.53 -3.83 6.09
CA VAL A 141 -13.58 -3.27 4.74
C VAL A 141 -13.50 -4.36 3.69
N LEU A 142 -12.63 -5.36 3.86
CA LEU A 142 -12.54 -6.51 2.95
C LEU A 142 -13.86 -7.29 2.87
N ILE A 143 -14.48 -7.57 4.01
CA ILE A 143 -15.77 -8.28 4.05
C ILE A 143 -16.84 -7.45 3.33
N VAL A 144 -16.94 -6.17 3.64
CA VAL A 144 -17.95 -5.27 3.03
C VAL A 144 -17.73 -5.15 1.53
N THR A 145 -16.50 -4.94 1.07
CA THR A 145 -16.19 -4.83 -0.36
C THR A 145 -16.41 -6.13 -1.12
N SER A 146 -16.16 -7.27 -0.47
CA SER A 146 -16.43 -8.60 -1.03
C SER A 146 -17.93 -8.83 -1.22
N ILE A 147 -18.76 -8.43 -0.25
CA ILE A 147 -20.23 -8.55 -0.33
C ILE A 147 -20.79 -7.63 -1.41
N ILE A 148 -20.28 -6.39 -1.50
CA ILE A 148 -20.73 -5.41 -2.51
C ILE A 148 -20.36 -5.86 -3.92
N GLY A 149 -19.25 -6.59 -4.09
CA GLY A 149 -18.85 -7.21 -5.35
C GLY A 149 -18.51 -6.26 -6.50
N LYS A 150 -18.33 -4.95 -6.24
CA LYS A 150 -17.96 -3.98 -7.27
C LYS A 150 -16.51 -4.21 -7.72
N LYS A 151 -16.32 -4.40 -9.03
CA LYS A 151 -14.99 -4.62 -9.64
C LYS A 151 -13.97 -3.53 -9.30
N GLU A 152 -14.42 -2.29 -9.12
CA GLU A 152 -13.58 -1.14 -8.78
C GLU A 152 -12.98 -1.18 -7.36
N THR A 153 -13.53 -2.02 -6.47
CA THR A 153 -13.10 -2.14 -5.07
C THR A 153 -12.32 -3.41 -4.81
N GLN A 154 -12.11 -4.24 -5.84
CA GLN A 154 -11.38 -5.50 -5.74
C GLN A 154 -9.90 -5.34 -6.13
N PRO A 155 -9.03 -6.24 -5.66
CA PRO A 155 -7.65 -6.26 -6.11
C PRO A 155 -7.56 -6.52 -7.61
N PRO A 156 -6.44 -6.16 -8.26
CA PRO A 156 -6.17 -6.58 -9.63
C PRO A 156 -6.31 -8.11 -9.77
N ALA A 157 -7.00 -8.57 -10.81
CA ALA A 157 -7.37 -10.00 -10.94
C ALA A 157 -6.16 -10.94 -10.98
N SER A 158 -5.02 -10.47 -11.49
CA SER A 158 -3.77 -11.25 -11.56
C SER A 158 -2.82 -10.99 -10.38
N LEU A 159 -3.31 -10.40 -9.27
CA LEU A 159 -2.49 -10.17 -8.09
C LEU A 159 -2.05 -11.53 -7.50
N GLY A 160 -0.72 -11.72 -7.37
CA GLY A 160 -0.13 -12.95 -6.85
C GLY A 160 -0.10 -14.11 -7.84
N VAL A 161 -0.58 -13.92 -9.07
CA VAL A 161 -0.55 -14.96 -10.10
C VAL A 161 0.69 -14.78 -10.98
N ASN A 162 1.45 -15.87 -11.14
CA ASN A 162 2.58 -15.88 -12.06
C ASN A 162 2.05 -15.94 -13.50
N TYR A 163 2.73 -15.23 -14.39
CA TYR A 163 2.44 -15.24 -15.82
C TYR A 163 3.65 -15.76 -16.57
N PHE A 164 3.46 -16.82 -17.34
CA PHE A 164 4.44 -17.39 -18.25
C PHE A 164 3.88 -17.30 -19.67
N ARG A 165 4.68 -16.80 -20.60
CA ARG A 165 4.26 -16.61 -21.99
C ARG A 165 4.01 -17.93 -22.71
N GLU A 166 4.63 -19.01 -22.22
CA GLU A 166 4.58 -20.35 -22.79
C GLU A 166 3.35 -21.15 -22.39
N ASP A 167 2.61 -20.70 -21.36
CA ASP A 167 1.41 -21.35 -20.82
C ASP A 167 0.10 -20.91 -21.51
N ARG A 168 0.18 -20.51 -22.78
CA ARG A 168 -0.97 -20.11 -23.59
C ARG A 168 -1.75 -21.29 -24.15
#